data_266f789298de6adebe19be30319c809c
#
_entry.id   266f789298de6adebe19be30319c809c
#
_cell.length_a   1.000
_cell.length_b   1.000
_cell.length_c   1.000
_cell.angle_alpha   90.00
_cell.angle_beta   90.00
_cell.angle_gamma   90.00
#
_symmetry.space_group_name_H-M   'P 1'
#
loop_
_entity.id
_entity.type
_entity.pdbx_description
1 polymer ?
#
loop_
_entity_poly.entity_id
_entity_poly.type
_entity_poly.pdbx_seq_one_letter_code
_entity_poly.pdbx_strand_id
1 'polypeptide(L)'
;MSPYVYVQAQECIVQYVEYVQDEAIVVYNRMNQDTSDLLDSVRNDPNTRPPFFWHHIRPERQRWGIMEISRNAGPLTRPLFERGNTTGEYGPNWVAGWLLYSVFRSRDVRNNRNRRKGDDHGRLSKKQYRCIADSVQARIRKGISRRHNRTVD
;
A
#
# COMPACT_ATOMS: atom_id res chain seq x y z
N MET A 1 -30.14 8.53 6.83
CA MET A 1 -29.56 7.29 6.29
C MET A 1 -29.92 6.13 7.19
N SER A 2 -30.48 5.07 6.65
CA SER A 2 -30.81 3.86 7.41
C SER A 2 -29.53 3.19 7.93
N PRO A 3 -29.52 2.68 9.17
CA PRO A 3 -28.36 1.93 9.72
C PRO A 3 -27.95 0.75 8.82
N TYR A 4 -28.84 0.21 8.07
CA TYR A 4 -28.60 -0.91 7.15
C TYR A 4 -27.68 -0.52 5.97
N VAL A 5 -27.85 0.69 5.42
CA VAL A 5 -27.02 1.22 4.34
C VAL A 5 -25.59 1.50 4.81
N TYR A 6 -25.44 1.89 6.07
CA TYR A 6 -24.13 2.14 6.67
C TYR A 6 -23.33 0.85 6.86
N VAL A 7 -23.98 -0.22 7.29
CA VAL A 7 -23.33 -1.53 7.48
C VAL A 7 -22.89 -2.12 6.13
N GLN A 8 -23.74 -2.09 5.11
CA GLN A 8 -23.37 -2.58 3.77
C GLN A 8 -22.22 -1.76 3.15
N ALA A 9 -22.22 -0.45 3.34
CA ALA A 9 -21.12 0.39 2.83
C ALA A 9 -19.79 0.06 3.55
N GLN A 10 -19.82 -0.25 4.84
CA GLN A 10 -18.63 -0.67 5.59
C GLN A 10 -18.10 -2.04 5.14
N GLU A 11 -18.97 -2.99 4.90
CA GLU A 11 -18.58 -4.32 4.42
C GLU A 11 -17.95 -4.24 3.02
N CYS A 12 -18.53 -3.47 2.10
CA CYS A 12 -17.94 -3.20 0.79
C CYS A 12 -16.57 -2.52 0.88
N ILE A 13 -16.38 -1.57 1.79
CA ILE A 13 -15.10 -0.88 1.96
C ILE A 13 -14.04 -1.83 2.52
N VAL A 14 -14.38 -2.68 3.48
CA VAL A 14 -13.46 -3.66 4.06
C VAL A 14 -13.02 -4.66 2.99
N GLN A 15 -13.95 -5.21 2.24
CA GLN A 15 -13.68 -6.15 1.18
C GLN A 15 -12.82 -5.52 0.05
N TYR A 16 -13.11 -4.28 -0.30
CA TYR A 16 -12.34 -3.52 -1.28
C TYR A 16 -10.87 -3.29 -0.83
N VAL A 17 -10.67 -2.96 0.44
CA VAL A 17 -9.34 -2.77 1.02
C VAL A 17 -8.55 -4.08 1.04
N GLU A 18 -9.20 -5.21 1.28
CA GLU A 18 -8.56 -6.53 1.21
C GLU A 18 -8.02 -6.84 -0.20
N TYR A 19 -8.80 -6.61 -1.25
CA TYR A 19 -8.34 -6.81 -2.64
C TYR A 19 -7.15 -5.94 -3.01
N VAL A 20 -7.21 -4.66 -2.67
CA VAL A 20 -6.13 -3.70 -2.94
C VAL A 20 -4.84 -4.10 -2.22
N GLN A 21 -4.97 -4.65 -1.01
CA GLN A 21 -3.83 -5.10 -0.24
C GLN A 21 -3.21 -6.39 -0.80
N ASP A 22 -4.03 -7.31 -1.28
CA ASP A 22 -3.54 -8.57 -1.87
C ASP A 22 -2.64 -8.29 -3.08
N GLU A 23 -2.97 -7.31 -3.90
CA GLU A 23 -2.13 -6.86 -5.02
C GLU A 23 -0.76 -6.37 -4.54
N ALA A 24 -0.72 -5.58 -3.47
CA ALA A 24 0.53 -5.10 -2.89
C ALA A 24 1.35 -6.22 -2.24
N ILE A 25 0.70 -7.22 -1.63
CA ILE A 25 1.36 -8.39 -1.04
C ILE A 25 2.04 -9.24 -2.11
N VAL A 26 1.41 -9.44 -3.26
CA VAL A 26 2.01 -10.19 -4.38
C VAL A 26 3.30 -9.51 -4.84
N VAL A 27 3.28 -8.20 -5.01
CA VAL A 27 4.46 -7.42 -5.43
C VAL A 27 5.53 -7.45 -4.34
N TYR A 28 5.16 -7.28 -3.07
CA TYR A 28 6.07 -7.40 -1.94
C TYR A 28 6.80 -8.74 -1.93
N ASN A 29 6.09 -9.85 -2.13
CA ASN A 29 6.69 -11.18 -2.16
C ASN A 29 7.71 -11.30 -3.30
N ARG A 30 7.42 -10.77 -4.49
CA ARG A 30 8.35 -10.75 -5.62
C ARG A 30 9.62 -9.94 -5.30
N MET A 31 9.47 -8.79 -4.64
CA MET A 31 10.60 -7.94 -4.25
C MET A 31 11.49 -8.55 -3.16
N ASN A 32 11.00 -9.56 -2.46
CA ASN A 32 11.77 -10.28 -1.43
C ASN A 32 12.41 -11.59 -1.93
N GLN A 33 12.26 -11.92 -3.21
CA GLN A 33 12.83 -13.16 -3.77
C GLN A 33 14.27 -12.98 -4.25
N ASP A 34 14.65 -11.76 -4.65
CA ASP A 34 15.93 -11.51 -5.29
C ASP A 34 16.74 -10.43 -4.55
N THR A 35 17.97 -10.77 -4.22
CA THR A 35 18.93 -9.84 -3.59
C THR A 35 19.46 -8.81 -4.58
N SER A 36 19.32 -9.02 -5.90
CA SER A 36 19.74 -8.05 -6.93
C SER A 36 19.01 -6.72 -6.83
N ASP A 37 17.82 -6.73 -6.25
CA ASP A 37 16.97 -5.56 -6.04
C ASP A 37 17.39 -4.68 -4.85
N LEU A 38 18.38 -5.14 -4.08
CA LEU A 38 18.89 -4.44 -2.91
C LEU A 38 19.95 -3.39 -3.28
N LEU A 39 20.10 -2.40 -2.43
CA LEU A 39 21.24 -1.49 -2.46
C LEU A 39 22.55 -2.28 -2.33
N ASP A 40 23.61 -1.85 -3.00
CA ASP A 40 24.88 -2.55 -3.03
C ASP A 40 25.49 -2.74 -1.63
N SER A 41 25.34 -1.75 -0.76
CA SER A 41 25.79 -1.81 0.63
C SER A 41 25.10 -2.92 1.43
N VAL A 42 23.82 -3.18 1.13
CA VAL A 42 23.02 -4.19 1.82
C VAL A 42 23.21 -5.56 1.19
N ARG A 43 23.33 -5.62 -0.13
CA ARG A 43 23.55 -6.86 -0.88
C ARG A 43 24.87 -7.53 -0.52
N ASN A 44 25.89 -6.74 -0.26
CA ASN A 44 27.24 -7.24 0.08
C ASN A 44 27.37 -7.64 1.56
N ASP A 45 26.37 -7.38 2.40
CA ASP A 45 26.36 -7.82 3.79
C ASP A 45 25.92 -9.30 3.87
N PRO A 46 26.79 -10.20 4.36
CA PRO A 46 26.48 -11.64 4.47
C PRO A 46 25.35 -11.94 5.45
N ASN A 47 24.97 -10.99 6.31
CA ASN A 47 23.88 -11.13 7.26
C ASN A 47 22.51 -10.73 6.69
N THR A 48 22.48 -10.16 5.50
CA THR A 48 21.22 -9.74 4.86
C THR A 48 20.39 -10.95 4.46
N ARG A 49 19.23 -11.06 5.05
CA ARG A 49 18.26 -12.13 4.79
C ARG A 49 16.84 -11.55 4.66
N PRO A 50 15.98 -12.16 3.83
CA PRO A 50 14.58 -11.78 3.78
C PRO A 50 13.90 -12.04 5.15
N PRO A 51 12.86 -11.27 5.49
CA PRO A 51 12.27 -10.19 4.69
C PRO A 51 13.12 -8.91 4.69
N PHE A 52 13.30 -8.33 3.51
CA PHE A 52 14.06 -7.10 3.35
C PHE A 52 13.24 -5.89 3.81
N PHE A 53 13.94 -4.83 4.25
CA PHE A 53 13.29 -3.59 4.64
C PHE A 53 13.10 -2.66 3.44
N TRP A 54 12.11 -1.79 3.50
CA TRP A 54 11.82 -0.84 2.42
C TRP A 54 13.05 -0.04 1.98
N HIS A 55 13.79 0.50 2.94
CA HIS A 55 14.97 1.31 2.66
C HIS A 55 16.20 0.49 2.16
N HIS A 56 16.13 -0.83 2.19
CA HIS A 56 17.13 -1.71 1.58
C HIS A 56 16.92 -1.89 0.08
N ILE A 57 15.70 -1.64 -0.40
CA ILE A 57 15.33 -1.80 -1.80
C ILE A 57 15.80 -0.60 -2.61
N ARG A 58 16.37 -0.82 -3.78
CA ARG A 58 16.78 0.23 -4.71
C ARG A 58 15.57 1.08 -5.12
N PRO A 59 15.73 2.41 -5.27
CA PRO A 59 14.64 3.31 -5.67
C PRO A 59 13.98 2.91 -6.98
N GLU A 60 14.75 2.39 -7.94
CA GLU A 60 14.23 1.93 -9.24
C GLU A 60 13.30 0.73 -9.05
N ARG A 61 13.64 -0.16 -8.13
CA ARG A 61 12.82 -1.33 -7.83
C ARG A 61 11.60 -0.96 -7.00
N GLN A 62 11.70 0.00 -6.10
CA GLN A 62 10.53 0.57 -5.42
C GLN A 62 9.54 1.15 -6.43
N ARG A 63 10.03 1.93 -7.38
CA ARG A 63 9.22 2.51 -8.46
C ARG A 63 8.59 1.44 -9.35
N TRP A 64 9.34 0.41 -9.70
CA TRP A 64 8.81 -0.75 -10.42
C TRP A 64 7.65 -1.40 -9.66
N GLY A 65 7.80 -1.65 -8.37
CA GLY A 65 6.76 -2.25 -7.54
C GLY A 65 5.46 -1.42 -7.51
N ILE A 66 5.60 -0.10 -7.39
CA ILE A 66 4.46 0.83 -7.44
C ILE A 66 3.74 0.74 -8.79
N MET A 67 4.48 0.72 -9.89
CA MET A 67 3.91 0.57 -11.24
C MET A 67 3.25 -0.78 -11.44
N GLU A 68 3.86 -1.84 -10.93
CA GLU A 68 3.35 -3.21 -11.09
C GLU A 68 2.00 -3.39 -10.39
N ILE A 69 1.82 -2.84 -9.18
CA ILE A 69 0.53 -2.83 -8.49
C ILE A 69 -0.53 -2.13 -9.34
N SER A 70 -0.22 -0.93 -9.84
CA SER A 70 -1.18 -0.16 -10.65
C SER A 70 -1.52 -0.85 -11.96
N ARG A 71 -0.54 -1.52 -12.59
CA ARG A 71 -0.72 -2.24 -13.86
C ARG A 71 -1.58 -3.48 -13.71
N ASN A 72 -1.39 -4.22 -12.63
CA ASN A 72 -2.10 -5.47 -12.36
C ASN A 72 -3.44 -5.26 -11.66
N ALA A 73 -3.82 -4.01 -11.42
CA ALA A 73 -5.08 -3.67 -10.78
C ALA A 73 -6.29 -4.28 -11.50
N GLY A 74 -7.11 -4.99 -10.75
CA GLY A 74 -8.36 -5.58 -11.25
C GLY A 74 -9.43 -4.54 -11.56
N PRO A 75 -10.57 -4.94 -12.16
CA PRO A 75 -11.66 -4.01 -12.50
C PRO A 75 -12.20 -3.23 -11.29
N LEU A 76 -12.18 -3.82 -10.10
CA LEU A 76 -12.65 -3.19 -8.87
C LEU A 76 -11.68 -2.17 -8.30
N THR A 77 -10.36 -2.41 -8.44
CA THR A 77 -9.31 -1.60 -7.81
C THR A 77 -8.72 -0.55 -8.75
N ARG A 78 -8.83 -0.76 -10.06
CA ARG A 78 -8.30 0.13 -11.10
C ARG A 78 -8.74 1.59 -10.95
N PRO A 79 -10.01 1.94 -10.71
CA PRO A 79 -10.42 3.33 -10.55
C PRO A 79 -9.73 4.04 -9.38
N LEU A 80 -9.36 3.29 -8.32
CA LEU A 80 -8.62 3.84 -7.19
C LEU A 80 -7.20 4.22 -7.60
N PHE A 81 -6.50 3.31 -8.29
CA PHE A 81 -5.14 3.56 -8.73
C PHE A 81 -5.08 4.66 -9.80
N GLU A 82 -6.03 4.73 -10.71
CA GLU A 82 -6.12 5.83 -11.69
C GLU A 82 -6.19 7.21 -11.03
N ARG A 83 -6.90 7.32 -9.91
CA ARG A 83 -6.97 8.56 -9.11
C ARG A 83 -5.68 8.83 -8.34
N GLY A 84 -4.86 7.82 -8.13
CA GLY A 84 -3.58 7.91 -7.43
C GLY A 84 -2.41 8.32 -8.30
N ASN A 85 -2.59 8.45 -9.62
CA ASN A 85 -1.53 8.85 -10.51
C ASN A 85 -0.98 10.23 -10.16
N THR A 86 0.33 10.33 -10.04
CA THR A 86 1.03 11.55 -9.64
C THR A 86 2.43 11.60 -10.23
N THR A 87 2.97 12.80 -10.32
CA THR A 87 4.36 13.06 -10.69
C THR A 87 5.14 13.55 -9.47
N GLY A 88 6.45 13.32 -9.45
CA GLY A 88 7.33 13.77 -8.37
C GLY A 88 7.72 12.67 -7.39
N GLU A 89 7.97 13.03 -6.14
CA GLU A 89 8.53 12.15 -5.10
C GLU A 89 7.68 10.91 -4.85
N TYR A 90 6.36 11.04 -4.91
CA TYR A 90 5.42 9.93 -4.69
C TYR A 90 4.95 9.27 -6.00
N GLY A 91 5.63 9.60 -7.12
CA GLY A 91 5.31 9.00 -8.40
C GLY A 91 5.76 7.55 -8.55
N PRO A 92 5.17 6.84 -9.49
CA PRO A 92 4.13 7.25 -10.42
C PRO A 92 2.69 7.19 -9.87
N ASN A 93 2.49 6.55 -8.72
CA ASN A 93 1.17 6.38 -8.11
C ASN A 93 1.27 6.39 -6.58
N TRP A 94 0.73 7.42 -5.94
CA TRP A 94 0.86 7.57 -4.49
C TRP A 94 0.04 6.54 -3.70
N VAL A 95 -1.08 6.05 -4.24
CA VAL A 95 -1.90 5.00 -3.60
C VAL A 95 -1.14 3.69 -3.57
N ALA A 96 -0.63 3.26 -4.71
CA ALA A 96 0.16 2.05 -4.82
C ALA A 96 1.45 2.13 -3.99
N GLY A 97 2.12 3.28 -4.00
CA GLY A 97 3.32 3.54 -3.20
C GLY A 97 3.06 3.42 -1.70
N TRP A 98 1.97 4.03 -1.24
CA TRP A 98 1.58 3.96 0.16
C TRP A 98 1.19 2.54 0.60
N LEU A 99 0.46 1.80 -0.23
CA LEU A 99 0.09 0.40 0.04
C LEU A 99 1.33 -0.49 0.13
N LEU A 100 2.22 -0.41 -0.86
CA LEU A 100 3.44 -1.20 -0.88
C LEU A 100 4.33 -0.90 0.34
N TYR A 101 4.53 0.37 0.66
CA TYR A 101 5.25 0.79 1.87
C TYR A 101 4.59 0.24 3.14
N SER A 102 3.25 0.28 3.23
CA SER A 102 2.51 -0.23 4.38
C SER A 102 2.69 -1.74 4.58
N VAL A 103 2.76 -2.51 3.47
CA VAL A 103 3.05 -3.95 3.52
C VAL A 103 4.46 -4.19 4.05
N PHE A 104 5.48 -3.49 3.52
CA PHE A 104 6.85 -3.59 4.02
C PHE A 104 6.93 -3.27 5.51
N ARG A 105 6.30 -2.16 5.93
CA ARG A 105 6.30 -1.74 7.33
C ARG A 105 5.60 -2.72 8.26
N SER A 106 4.49 -3.32 7.83
CA SER A 106 3.75 -4.28 8.65
C SER A 106 4.51 -5.59 8.88
N ARG A 107 5.40 -5.94 7.96
CA ARG A 107 6.23 -7.15 8.02
C ARG A 107 7.64 -6.91 8.54
N ASP A 108 7.99 -5.66 8.82
CA ASP A 108 9.25 -5.33 9.47
C ASP A 108 9.24 -5.83 10.92
N VAL A 109 10.10 -6.80 11.21
CA VAL A 109 10.20 -7.41 12.54
C VAL A 109 10.55 -6.42 13.64
N ARG A 110 11.21 -5.30 13.30
CA ARG A 110 11.55 -4.24 14.24
C ARG A 110 10.31 -3.50 14.73
N ASN A 111 9.32 -3.32 13.88
CA ASN A 111 8.05 -2.69 14.21
C ASN A 111 7.09 -3.66 14.93
N ASN A 112 7.33 -4.97 14.81
CA ASN A 112 6.47 -6.02 15.36
C ASN A 112 6.94 -6.57 16.71
N ARG A 113 7.97 -5.99 17.34
CA ARG A 113 8.49 -6.45 18.64
C ARG A 113 7.44 -6.52 19.74
N ASN A 114 6.38 -5.73 19.66
CA ASN A 114 5.27 -5.71 20.62
C ASN A 114 4.06 -6.56 20.20
N ARG A 115 4.10 -7.18 19.02
CA ARG A 115 3.09 -8.18 18.65
C ARG A 115 3.45 -9.50 19.31
N ARG A 116 3.02 -9.66 20.56
CA ARG A 116 3.07 -10.95 21.25
C ARG A 116 2.33 -11.99 20.43
N LYS A 117 3.01 -13.13 20.20
CA LYS A 117 2.55 -14.45 19.83
C LYS A 117 1.01 -14.59 19.91
N GLY A 118 0.37 -14.46 18.83
CA GLY A 118 -1.04 -14.74 18.66
C GLY A 118 -1.32 -14.65 17.18
N ASP A 119 -1.30 -15.79 16.54
CA ASP A 119 -1.86 -16.07 15.23
C ASP A 119 -2.32 -14.87 14.43
N ASP A 120 -1.49 -14.41 13.51
CA ASP A 120 -2.08 -14.13 12.21
C ASP A 120 -1.01 -14.01 11.12
N HIS A 121 -1.21 -14.71 10.03
CA HIS A 121 -0.37 -14.85 8.85
C HIS A 121 -0.25 -13.56 8.03
N GLY A 122 0.21 -12.46 8.64
CA GLY A 122 0.51 -11.22 7.92
C GLY A 122 -0.70 -10.40 7.45
N ARG A 123 -1.89 -10.74 7.89
CA ARG A 123 -3.11 -9.95 7.65
C ARG A 123 -3.10 -8.70 8.52
N LEU A 124 -3.37 -7.55 7.93
CA LEU A 124 -3.56 -6.32 8.71
C LEU A 124 -4.73 -6.47 9.67
N SER A 125 -4.61 -5.91 10.87
CA SER A 125 -5.74 -5.92 11.81
C SER A 125 -6.88 -5.04 11.29
N LYS A 126 -8.13 -5.34 11.68
CA LYS A 126 -9.32 -4.52 11.35
C LYS A 126 -9.11 -3.02 11.66
N LYS A 127 -8.34 -2.70 12.70
CA LYS A 127 -8.00 -1.33 13.09
C LYS A 127 -7.05 -0.67 12.08
N GLN A 128 -6.10 -1.41 11.54
CA GLN A 128 -5.20 -0.95 10.49
C GLN A 128 -5.93 -0.73 9.17
N TYR A 129 -6.86 -1.63 8.80
CA TYR A 129 -7.74 -1.44 7.64
C TYR A 129 -8.56 -0.15 7.75
N ARG A 130 -9.12 0.13 8.94
CA ARG A 130 -9.90 1.34 9.19
C ARG A 130 -9.08 2.61 9.00
N CYS A 131 -7.87 2.67 9.57
CA CYS A 131 -6.94 3.80 9.38
C CYS A 131 -6.56 4.00 7.91
N ILE A 132 -6.42 2.90 7.16
CA ILE A 132 -6.13 2.92 5.73
C ILE A 132 -7.29 3.53 4.96
N ALA A 133 -8.48 2.99 5.15
CA ALA A 133 -9.69 3.46 4.49
C ALA A 133 -9.96 4.95 4.79
N ASP A 134 -9.83 5.36 6.05
CA ASP A 134 -10.02 6.74 6.47
C ASP A 134 -8.99 7.70 5.86
N SER A 135 -7.73 7.28 5.77
CA SER A 135 -6.66 8.09 5.16
C SER A 135 -6.85 8.25 3.66
N VAL A 136 -7.21 7.18 2.95
CA VAL A 136 -7.53 7.21 1.52
C VAL A 136 -8.76 8.09 1.26
N GLN A 137 -9.81 7.91 2.05
CA GLN A 137 -11.04 8.70 1.94
C GLN A 137 -10.80 10.19 2.19
N ALA A 138 -10.01 10.55 3.21
CA ALA A 138 -9.67 11.93 3.52
C ALA A 138 -8.88 12.61 2.40
N ARG A 139 -7.94 11.90 1.75
CA ARG A 139 -7.18 12.43 0.62
C ARG A 139 -8.02 12.57 -0.65
N ILE A 140 -8.92 11.63 -0.92
CA ILE A 140 -9.87 11.73 -2.03
C ILE A 140 -10.76 12.97 -1.85
N ARG A 141 -11.30 13.21 -0.65
CA ARG A 141 -12.10 14.41 -0.34
C ARG A 141 -11.32 15.71 -0.56
N LYS A 142 -10.06 15.77 -0.11
CA LYS A 142 -9.19 16.95 -0.35
C LYS A 142 -8.89 17.16 -1.83
N GLY A 143 -8.70 16.09 -2.60
CA GLY A 143 -8.47 16.16 -4.04
C GLY A 143 -9.68 16.68 -4.82
N ILE A 144 -10.89 16.30 -4.41
CA ILE A 144 -12.15 16.76 -5.01
C ILE A 144 -12.37 18.26 -4.68
N SER A 145 -12.14 18.68 -3.44
CA SER A 145 -12.28 20.07 -3.02
C SER A 145 -11.38 21.04 -3.79
N ARG A 146 -10.14 20.61 -4.09
CA ARG A 146 -9.20 21.43 -4.87
C ARG A 146 -9.57 21.58 -6.34
N ARG A 147 -10.32 20.66 -6.93
CA ARG A 147 -10.80 20.77 -8.32
C ARG A 147 -12.01 21.69 -8.43
N HIS A 148 -12.88 21.71 -7.43
CA HIS A 148 -14.06 22.58 -7.43
C HIS A 148 -13.71 24.07 -7.33
N ASN A 149 -12.61 24.40 -6.64
CA ASN A 149 -12.16 25.80 -6.51
C ASN A 149 -11.35 26.31 -7.72
N ARG A 150 -11.07 25.48 -8.73
CA ARG A 150 -10.38 25.92 -9.97
C ARG A 150 -11.29 26.25 -11.13
N THR A 151 -12.58 26.05 -11.01
CA THR A 151 -13.56 26.29 -12.08
C THR A 151 -14.43 27.53 -11.86
N VAL A 152 -14.02 28.42 -10.95
CA VAL A 152 -14.75 29.66 -10.63
C VAL A 152 -13.82 30.88 -10.78
N ASP A 153 -13.08 30.96 -11.89
CA ASP A 153 -12.43 32.19 -12.37
C ASP A 153 -12.58 32.30 -13.88
#